data_c97ee090f74aab5c8370ccfea1c4cf02
#
_entry.id   c97ee090f74aab5c8370ccfea1c4cf02
#
_cell.length_a   1.000
_cell.length_b   1.000
_cell.length_c   1.000
_cell.angle_alpha   90.00
_cell.angle_beta   90.00
_cell.angle_gamma   90.00
#
_symmetry.space_group_name_H-M   'P 1'
#
loop_
_entity.id
_entity.type
_entity.pdbx_description
1 polymer ?
#
loop_
_entity_poly.entity_id
_entity_poly.type
_entity_poly.pdbx_seq_one_letter_code
_entity_poly.pdbx_strand_id
1 'polypeptide(L)'
;MNKVDVNGLTEREFLAEYKPGDYDRPSVTVDMMVLRMKEDLSCMQVLLIKRKAHPEIDKWALPGGFINIKESAYEAACRELKEETGLTDIYLEQLYTMSQPDRDPRMRIIDIAYIALLPYGYEQSAVAGDDAKDARWFDVKFADEKLEFANDLIKIEYSLRSEKFKNGVITVENFVPVSVSDEKLAFDHDQIILEGLIRIRNKAEYTGIMFNLVPREFTIPDLLKVFEVLSGKEVHPKVFREKIAGQLVSLDRSQRPIVGRKPAAVYRYVDLNMDERKLVKVHKKYKNGVILTRAQPFHNGHLNMIKQAASECENLLVVIGSANKSYTKRNPFPIEYRKRLVENVLQ
;
A
#
# COMPACT_ATOMS: atom_id res chain seq x y z
N MET A 1 -20.17 33.30 -25.78
CA MET A 1 -20.25 32.49 -27.01
C MET A 1 -20.13 31.02 -26.60
N ASN A 2 -21.14 30.21 -26.95
CA ASN A 2 -21.01 28.77 -26.76
C ASN A 2 -19.92 28.25 -27.71
N LYS A 3 -18.93 27.52 -27.14
CA LYS A 3 -17.89 26.89 -27.96
C LYS A 3 -18.52 25.78 -28.78
N VAL A 4 -18.18 25.72 -30.06
CA VAL A 4 -18.58 24.62 -30.96
C VAL A 4 -17.35 23.79 -31.34
N ASP A 5 -17.55 22.51 -31.63
CA ASP A 5 -16.51 21.59 -32.09
C ASP A 5 -16.21 21.78 -33.61
N VAL A 6 -15.36 20.89 -34.15
CA VAL A 6 -14.98 20.92 -35.59
C VAL A 6 -16.15 20.64 -36.55
N ASN A 7 -17.26 20.09 -36.06
CA ASN A 7 -18.48 19.81 -36.79
C ASN A 7 -19.52 20.93 -36.60
N GLY A 8 -19.23 21.96 -35.82
CA GLY A 8 -20.11 23.07 -35.53
C GLY A 8 -21.15 22.79 -34.43
N LEU A 9 -20.99 21.67 -33.69
CA LEU A 9 -21.91 21.28 -32.61
C LEU A 9 -21.47 21.88 -31.28
N THR A 10 -22.41 22.35 -30.49
CA THR A 10 -22.19 22.62 -29.06
C THR A 10 -22.10 21.30 -28.31
N GLU A 11 -21.46 21.31 -27.11
CA GLU A 11 -21.36 20.11 -26.25
C GLU A 11 -22.72 19.45 -26.01
N ARG A 12 -23.78 20.26 -25.83
CA ARG A 12 -25.15 19.76 -25.61
C ARG A 12 -25.69 19.04 -26.82
N GLU A 13 -25.50 19.57 -28.03
CA GLU A 13 -25.93 18.97 -29.30
C GLU A 13 -25.13 17.68 -29.54
N PHE A 14 -23.82 17.71 -29.37
CA PHE A 14 -22.96 16.52 -29.46
C PHE A 14 -23.43 15.40 -28.52
N LEU A 15 -23.68 15.70 -27.24
CA LEU A 15 -24.12 14.69 -26.26
C LEU A 15 -25.54 14.16 -26.57
N ALA A 16 -26.41 14.97 -27.18
CA ALA A 16 -27.76 14.52 -27.59
C ALA A 16 -27.72 13.55 -28.78
N GLU A 17 -26.73 13.69 -29.66
CA GLU A 17 -26.53 12.86 -30.85
C GLU A 17 -25.62 11.66 -30.61
N TYR A 18 -24.83 11.69 -29.51
CA TYR A 18 -23.87 10.66 -29.21
C TYR A 18 -24.51 9.29 -28.98
N LYS A 19 -24.05 8.31 -29.75
CA LYS A 19 -24.52 6.91 -29.67
C LYS A 19 -23.48 6.04 -28.93
N PRO A 20 -23.64 5.83 -27.63
CA PRO A 20 -22.66 5.06 -26.86
C PRO A 20 -22.51 3.59 -27.29
N GLY A 21 -23.46 3.04 -28.08
CA GLY A 21 -23.43 1.67 -28.59
C GLY A 21 -22.53 1.43 -29.81
N ASP A 22 -21.92 2.49 -30.38
CA ASP A 22 -21.08 2.37 -31.57
C ASP A 22 -19.70 1.75 -31.28
N TYR A 23 -19.36 1.54 -29.97
CA TYR A 23 -18.10 0.93 -29.53
C TYR A 23 -18.36 -0.30 -28.67
N ASP A 24 -17.60 -1.36 -28.92
CA ASP A 24 -17.58 -2.54 -28.05
C ASP A 24 -17.14 -2.14 -26.64
N ARG A 25 -17.85 -2.63 -25.62
CA ARG A 25 -17.58 -2.30 -24.23
C ARG A 25 -17.13 -3.54 -23.46
N PRO A 26 -15.94 -3.52 -22.87
CA PRO A 26 -15.54 -4.55 -21.93
C PRO A 26 -16.40 -4.45 -20.66
N SER A 27 -16.66 -5.57 -20.01
CA SER A 27 -17.08 -5.55 -18.62
C SER A 27 -15.87 -5.24 -17.73
N VAL A 28 -16.13 -4.62 -16.58
CA VAL A 28 -15.08 -4.27 -15.63
C VAL A 28 -15.35 -4.98 -14.31
N THR A 29 -14.30 -5.59 -13.75
CA THR A 29 -14.30 -6.27 -12.45
C THR A 29 -13.34 -5.61 -11.49
N VAL A 30 -13.48 -5.94 -10.21
CA VAL A 30 -12.49 -5.69 -9.17
C VAL A 30 -12.16 -7.01 -8.50
N ASP A 31 -10.87 -7.30 -8.34
CA ASP A 31 -10.37 -8.43 -7.57
C ASP A 31 -9.47 -7.92 -6.44
N MET A 32 -9.60 -8.49 -5.24
CA MET A 32 -8.92 -7.98 -4.05
C MET A 32 -7.94 -9.00 -3.49
N MET A 33 -6.65 -8.65 -3.49
CA MET A 33 -5.64 -9.38 -2.74
C MET A 33 -5.69 -8.97 -1.28
N VAL A 34 -6.45 -9.71 -0.47
CA VAL A 34 -6.59 -9.47 0.97
C VAL A 34 -5.46 -10.18 1.70
N LEU A 35 -4.62 -9.42 2.41
CA LEU A 35 -3.46 -9.94 3.12
C LEU A 35 -3.53 -9.64 4.61
N ARG A 36 -2.99 -10.57 5.40
CA ARG A 36 -2.68 -10.38 6.82
C ARG A 36 -1.37 -11.08 7.19
N MET A 37 -0.85 -10.79 8.37
CA MET A 37 0.18 -11.63 8.98
C MET A 37 -0.47 -12.85 9.64
N LYS A 38 0.20 -14.01 9.57
CA LYS A 38 -0.12 -15.15 10.42
C LYS A 38 0.05 -14.77 11.90
N GLU A 39 -0.69 -15.38 12.81
CA GLU A 39 -0.71 -15.01 14.23
C GLU A 39 0.66 -15.08 14.91
N ASP A 40 1.53 -15.99 14.48
CA ASP A 40 2.90 -16.15 14.96
C ASP A 40 3.92 -15.25 14.23
N LEU A 41 3.46 -14.41 13.30
CA LEU A 41 4.24 -13.54 12.42
C LEU A 41 5.26 -14.28 11.55
N SER A 42 5.10 -15.57 11.32
CA SER A 42 6.05 -16.38 10.53
C SER A 42 5.98 -16.08 9.03
N CYS A 43 4.80 -15.76 8.50
CA CYS A 43 4.55 -15.48 7.09
C CYS A 43 3.34 -14.56 6.90
N MET A 44 3.16 -14.07 5.67
CA MET A 44 1.89 -13.48 5.23
C MET A 44 0.89 -14.57 4.88
N GLN A 45 -0.40 -14.23 4.99
CA GLN A 45 -1.50 -15.03 4.50
C GLN A 45 -2.32 -14.23 3.50
N VAL A 46 -2.81 -14.90 2.46
CA VAL A 46 -3.80 -14.36 1.50
C VAL A 46 -5.15 -15.05 1.72
N LEU A 47 -6.22 -14.26 1.66
CA LEU A 47 -7.58 -14.80 1.67
C LEU A 47 -7.95 -15.22 0.25
N LEU A 48 -8.37 -16.50 0.12
CA LEU A 48 -8.90 -17.02 -1.13
C LEU A 48 -10.32 -17.58 -0.88
N ILE A 49 -11.17 -17.42 -1.87
CA ILE A 49 -12.53 -17.97 -1.90
C ILE A 49 -12.58 -19.14 -2.88
N LYS A 50 -13.40 -20.13 -2.58
CA LYS A 50 -13.63 -21.27 -3.48
C LYS A 50 -14.85 -21.00 -4.37
N ARG A 51 -14.63 -20.95 -5.69
CA ARG A 51 -15.69 -20.65 -6.66
C ARG A 51 -16.77 -21.73 -6.68
N LYS A 52 -18.05 -21.32 -6.68
CA LYS A 52 -19.19 -22.27 -6.77
C LYS A 52 -19.78 -22.40 -8.16
N ALA A 53 -19.42 -21.52 -9.11
CA ALA A 53 -19.99 -21.47 -10.45
C ALA A 53 -18.93 -21.41 -11.56
N HIS A 54 -19.34 -21.75 -12.78
CA HIS A 54 -18.54 -21.58 -13.98
C HIS A 54 -18.36 -20.10 -14.37
N PRO A 55 -17.26 -19.79 -15.06
CA PRO A 55 -16.11 -20.65 -15.34
C PRO A 55 -15.26 -20.90 -14.10
N GLU A 56 -14.32 -21.84 -14.21
CA GLU A 56 -13.35 -22.11 -13.14
C GLU A 56 -13.99 -22.60 -11.81
N ILE A 57 -15.06 -23.40 -11.91
CA ILE A 57 -15.74 -23.99 -10.75
C ILE A 57 -14.77 -24.82 -9.87
N ASP A 58 -14.93 -24.75 -8.55
CA ASP A 58 -14.12 -25.41 -7.52
C ASP A 58 -12.67 -24.95 -7.41
N LYS A 59 -12.21 -23.99 -8.22
CA LYS A 59 -10.92 -23.38 -8.05
C LYS A 59 -10.92 -22.28 -6.99
N TRP A 60 -9.76 -22.05 -6.40
CA TRP A 60 -9.53 -20.93 -5.50
C TRP A 60 -9.28 -19.66 -6.29
N ALA A 61 -9.82 -18.55 -5.81
CA ALA A 61 -9.81 -17.24 -6.46
C ALA A 61 -9.63 -16.14 -5.44
N LEU A 62 -9.22 -14.96 -5.88
CA LEU A 62 -9.35 -13.73 -5.09
C LEU A 62 -10.83 -13.39 -4.92
N PRO A 63 -11.25 -12.80 -3.79
CA PRO A 63 -12.55 -12.16 -3.66
C PRO A 63 -12.69 -11.04 -4.69
N GLY A 64 -13.87 -10.89 -5.30
CA GLY A 64 -14.11 -9.86 -6.29
C GLY A 64 -15.36 -10.06 -7.14
N GLY A 65 -15.71 -9.05 -7.92
CA GLY A 65 -16.90 -9.08 -8.74
C GLY A 65 -17.01 -7.95 -9.75
N PHE A 66 -18.14 -7.85 -10.41
CA PHE A 66 -18.39 -6.83 -11.42
C PHE A 66 -18.69 -5.46 -10.81
N ILE A 67 -18.15 -4.43 -11.45
CA ILE A 67 -18.48 -3.03 -11.13
C ILE A 67 -19.87 -2.69 -11.65
N ASN A 68 -20.74 -2.18 -10.78
CA ASN A 68 -22.05 -1.68 -11.17
C ASN A 68 -21.93 -0.32 -11.90
N ILE A 69 -22.86 -0.03 -12.80
CA ILE A 69 -22.82 1.19 -13.63
C ILE A 69 -22.77 2.51 -12.84
N LYS A 70 -23.24 2.50 -11.59
CA LYS A 70 -23.35 3.72 -10.76
C LYS A 70 -22.32 3.78 -9.61
N GLU A 71 -21.34 2.88 -9.59
CA GLU A 71 -20.30 2.87 -8.57
C GLU A 71 -18.91 3.02 -9.20
N SER A 72 -17.97 3.59 -8.47
CA SER A 72 -16.56 3.61 -8.82
C SER A 72 -15.91 2.26 -8.54
N ALA A 73 -14.73 2.01 -9.11
CA ALA A 73 -13.96 0.80 -8.81
C ALA A 73 -13.64 0.65 -7.31
N TYR A 74 -13.37 1.75 -6.61
CA TYR A 74 -13.12 1.73 -5.17
C TYR A 74 -14.39 1.34 -4.37
N GLU A 75 -15.55 1.90 -4.72
CA GLU A 75 -16.83 1.56 -4.09
C GLU A 75 -17.20 0.09 -4.36
N ALA A 76 -16.99 -0.39 -5.60
CA ALA A 76 -17.17 -1.81 -5.92
C ALA A 76 -16.25 -2.70 -5.08
N ALA A 77 -14.95 -2.38 -4.97
CA ALA A 77 -14.02 -3.13 -4.14
C ALA A 77 -14.44 -3.16 -2.66
N CYS A 78 -14.89 -2.04 -2.10
CA CYS A 78 -15.42 -2.00 -0.73
C CYS A 78 -16.69 -2.85 -0.56
N ARG A 79 -17.60 -2.82 -1.54
CA ARG A 79 -18.84 -3.59 -1.51
C ARG A 79 -18.54 -5.09 -1.60
N GLU A 80 -17.78 -5.53 -2.62
CA GLU A 80 -17.41 -6.95 -2.81
C GLU A 80 -16.65 -7.50 -1.61
N LEU A 81 -15.69 -6.72 -1.07
CA LEU A 81 -14.96 -7.10 0.14
C LEU A 81 -15.91 -7.38 1.30
N LYS A 82 -16.88 -6.49 1.53
CA LYS A 82 -17.88 -6.66 2.58
C LYS A 82 -18.81 -7.84 2.31
N GLU A 83 -19.30 -7.99 1.07
CA GLU A 83 -20.24 -9.05 0.69
C GLU A 83 -19.60 -10.44 0.75
N GLU A 84 -18.37 -10.59 0.26
CA GLU A 84 -17.70 -11.89 0.18
C GLU A 84 -16.91 -12.27 1.44
N THR A 85 -16.52 -11.30 2.25
CA THR A 85 -15.63 -11.58 3.39
C THR A 85 -16.12 -11.02 4.72
N GLY A 86 -17.13 -10.14 4.72
CA GLY A 86 -17.60 -9.42 5.90
C GLY A 86 -16.67 -8.29 6.38
N LEU A 87 -15.54 -8.05 5.72
CA LEU A 87 -14.53 -7.09 6.15
C LEU A 87 -14.90 -5.66 5.73
N THR A 88 -14.67 -4.69 6.64
CA THR A 88 -14.88 -3.26 6.40
C THR A 88 -13.77 -2.44 7.05
N ASP A 89 -13.64 -1.17 6.65
CA ASP A 89 -12.73 -0.18 7.28
C ASP A 89 -11.27 -0.61 7.35
N ILE A 90 -10.80 -1.32 6.33
CA ILE A 90 -9.41 -1.77 6.20
C ILE A 90 -8.67 -0.95 5.14
N TYR A 91 -7.34 -1.01 5.18
CA TYR A 91 -6.52 -0.40 4.11
C TYR A 91 -6.85 -1.03 2.77
N LEU A 92 -7.15 -0.19 1.78
CA LEU A 92 -7.44 -0.59 0.41
C LEU A 92 -6.72 0.34 -0.57
N GLU A 93 -5.97 -0.24 -1.50
CA GLU A 93 -5.22 0.51 -2.52
C GLU A 93 -5.30 -0.20 -3.87
N GLN A 94 -5.50 0.56 -4.95
CA GLN A 94 -5.44 0.01 -6.30
C GLN A 94 -4.03 -0.51 -6.61
N LEU A 95 -3.94 -1.76 -7.05
CA LEU A 95 -2.68 -2.42 -7.39
C LEU A 95 -2.32 -2.22 -8.87
N TYR A 96 -3.11 -2.80 -9.75
CA TYR A 96 -2.82 -2.91 -11.18
C TYR A 96 -4.13 -3.07 -11.96
N THR A 97 -4.07 -2.84 -13.27
CA THR A 97 -5.19 -3.12 -14.18
C THR A 97 -4.81 -4.30 -15.08
N MET A 98 -5.49 -5.43 -14.90
CA MET A 98 -5.31 -6.62 -15.71
C MET A 98 -6.19 -6.49 -16.96
N SER A 99 -5.55 -6.44 -18.12
CA SER A 99 -6.24 -6.11 -19.36
C SER A 99 -5.89 -7.02 -20.53
N GLN A 100 -5.38 -8.21 -20.28
CA GLN A 100 -5.16 -9.19 -21.34
C GLN A 100 -6.50 -9.58 -21.99
N PRO A 101 -6.57 -9.65 -23.35
CA PRO A 101 -7.83 -9.87 -24.04
C PRO A 101 -8.55 -11.16 -23.66
N ASP A 102 -7.82 -12.20 -23.38
CA ASP A 102 -8.26 -13.59 -23.16
C ASP A 102 -8.17 -14.04 -21.69
N ARG A 103 -8.02 -13.08 -20.73
CA ARG A 103 -7.94 -13.39 -19.32
C ARG A 103 -9.19 -14.09 -18.75
N ASP A 104 -10.34 -13.85 -19.38
CA ASP A 104 -11.61 -14.47 -19.01
C ASP A 104 -12.27 -15.07 -20.27
N PRO A 105 -12.66 -16.36 -20.26
CA PRO A 105 -13.22 -17.03 -21.44
C PRO A 105 -14.64 -16.58 -21.81
N ARG A 106 -15.33 -15.84 -20.94
CA ARG A 106 -16.73 -15.42 -21.18
C ARG A 106 -16.84 -14.27 -22.17
N MET A 107 -15.99 -13.26 -22.02
CA MET A 107 -16.01 -12.05 -22.82
C MET A 107 -14.79 -11.17 -22.50
N ARG A 108 -14.66 -10.04 -23.19
CA ARG A 108 -13.66 -9.04 -22.86
C ARG A 108 -13.90 -8.46 -21.46
N ILE A 109 -13.04 -8.78 -20.51
CA ILE A 109 -13.07 -8.27 -19.14
C ILE A 109 -11.77 -7.53 -18.84
N ILE A 110 -11.89 -6.36 -18.22
CA ILE A 110 -10.79 -5.60 -17.64
C ILE A 110 -10.97 -5.67 -16.12
N ASP A 111 -9.94 -6.13 -15.42
CA ASP A 111 -9.96 -6.17 -13.97
C ASP A 111 -9.11 -5.05 -13.38
N ILE A 112 -9.63 -4.42 -12.33
CA ILE A 112 -8.94 -3.42 -11.52
C ILE A 112 -8.61 -4.08 -10.17
N ALA A 113 -7.41 -4.63 -10.07
CA ALA A 113 -6.96 -5.32 -8.87
C ALA A 113 -6.66 -4.34 -7.73
N TYR A 114 -7.00 -4.74 -6.51
CA TYR A 114 -6.74 -4.00 -5.27
C TYR A 114 -5.93 -4.84 -4.28
N ILE A 115 -5.17 -4.15 -3.42
CA ILE A 115 -4.54 -4.73 -2.24
C ILE A 115 -5.33 -4.26 -1.02
N ALA A 116 -5.73 -5.19 -0.18
CA ALA A 116 -6.34 -4.94 1.12
C ALA A 116 -5.45 -5.52 2.22
N LEU A 117 -5.20 -4.75 3.29
CA LEU A 117 -4.34 -5.16 4.39
C LEU A 117 -5.10 -5.17 5.70
N LEU A 118 -4.98 -6.28 6.44
CA LEU A 118 -5.56 -6.43 7.78
C LEU A 118 -4.43 -6.52 8.82
N PRO A 119 -4.57 -5.83 9.95
CA PRO A 119 -3.67 -6.05 11.09
C PRO A 119 -3.82 -7.49 11.61
N TYR A 120 -2.72 -8.08 12.10
CA TYR A 120 -2.81 -9.37 12.79
C TYR A 120 -3.69 -9.24 14.04
N GLY A 121 -4.37 -10.33 14.41
CA GLY A 121 -5.33 -10.30 15.53
C GLY A 121 -6.63 -9.54 15.21
N TYR A 122 -6.91 -9.24 13.96
CA TYR A 122 -8.19 -8.67 13.56
C TYR A 122 -9.31 -9.69 13.84
N GLU A 123 -10.25 -9.31 14.72
CA GLU A 123 -11.22 -10.26 15.31
C GLU A 123 -12.34 -10.71 14.35
N GLN A 124 -12.60 -9.98 13.26
CA GLN A 124 -13.60 -10.40 12.29
C GLN A 124 -13.07 -11.60 11.47
N SER A 125 -13.71 -12.73 11.66
CA SER A 125 -13.47 -13.91 10.82
C SER A 125 -13.97 -13.62 9.42
N ALA A 126 -13.14 -13.83 8.41
CA ALA A 126 -13.63 -13.86 7.04
C ALA A 126 -14.62 -15.01 6.90
N VAL A 127 -15.84 -14.71 6.51
CA VAL A 127 -16.90 -15.68 6.30
C VAL A 127 -17.18 -15.74 4.80
N ALA A 128 -17.29 -16.93 4.23
CA ALA A 128 -17.66 -17.08 2.84
C ALA A 128 -19.01 -16.38 2.57
N GLY A 129 -19.03 -15.48 1.62
CA GLY A 129 -20.24 -14.80 1.17
C GLY A 129 -21.14 -15.72 0.32
N ASP A 130 -22.25 -15.18 -0.16
CA ASP A 130 -23.29 -15.94 -0.88
C ASP A 130 -22.79 -16.61 -2.17
N ASP A 131 -21.74 -16.08 -2.79
CA ASP A 131 -21.14 -16.57 -4.04
C ASP A 131 -19.95 -17.49 -3.89
N ALA A 132 -19.43 -17.70 -2.68
CA ALA A 132 -18.35 -18.61 -2.37
C ALA A 132 -18.84 -19.93 -1.73
N LYS A 133 -18.20 -21.06 -2.10
CA LYS A 133 -18.40 -22.34 -1.39
C LYS A 133 -17.64 -22.38 -0.07
N ASP A 134 -16.51 -21.70 0.00
CA ASP A 134 -15.57 -21.68 1.13
C ASP A 134 -14.68 -20.43 1.04
N ALA A 135 -14.21 -19.95 2.16
CA ALA A 135 -13.23 -18.88 2.25
C ALA A 135 -12.13 -19.27 3.25
N ARG A 136 -10.88 -19.25 2.82
CA ARG A 136 -9.74 -19.68 3.64
C ARG A 136 -8.53 -18.81 3.51
N TRP A 137 -7.77 -18.73 4.59
CA TRP A 137 -6.45 -18.15 4.60
C TRP A 137 -5.41 -19.17 4.14
N PHE A 138 -4.54 -18.74 3.24
CA PHE A 138 -3.41 -19.51 2.74
C PHE A 138 -2.12 -18.82 3.13
N ASP A 139 -1.20 -19.53 3.75
CA ASP A 139 0.16 -19.08 3.99
C ASP A 139 0.83 -18.84 2.64
N VAL A 140 1.50 -17.69 2.51
CA VAL A 140 2.17 -17.25 1.27
C VAL A 140 3.67 -17.38 1.44
N LYS A 141 4.32 -18.06 0.53
CA LYS A 141 5.77 -18.14 0.45
C LYS A 141 6.23 -17.67 -0.93
N PHE A 142 7.00 -16.60 -0.95
CA PHE A 142 7.53 -15.99 -2.17
C PHE A 142 9.05 -15.82 -2.03
N ALA A 143 9.81 -16.79 -2.50
CA ALA A 143 11.27 -16.84 -2.46
C ALA A 143 11.81 -17.81 -3.52
N ASP A 144 13.06 -17.66 -3.91
CA ASP A 144 13.81 -18.60 -4.75
C ASP A 144 13.10 -18.95 -6.08
N GLU A 145 12.55 -17.93 -6.73
CA GLU A 145 11.77 -18.08 -7.98
C GLU A 145 10.56 -19.02 -7.85
N LYS A 146 9.99 -19.10 -6.64
CA LYS A 146 8.79 -19.88 -6.33
C LYS A 146 7.75 -19.03 -5.64
N LEU A 147 6.49 -19.36 -5.95
CA LEU A 147 5.31 -18.82 -5.29
C LEU A 147 4.48 -20.01 -4.81
N GLU A 148 4.22 -20.05 -3.50
CA GLU A 148 3.49 -21.14 -2.86
C GLU A 148 2.36 -20.58 -2.00
N PHE A 149 1.19 -21.20 -2.09
CA PHE A 149 0.04 -20.97 -1.24
C PHE A 149 -0.30 -22.28 -0.52
N ALA A 150 -0.32 -22.27 0.80
CA ALA A 150 -0.58 -23.46 1.57
C ALA A 150 -1.49 -23.21 2.77
N ASN A 151 -2.32 -24.20 3.09
CA ASN A 151 -2.99 -24.34 4.37
C ASN A 151 -2.90 -25.79 4.83
N ASP A 152 -3.60 -26.16 5.92
CA ASP A 152 -3.54 -27.51 6.47
C ASP A 152 -4.00 -28.62 5.51
N LEU A 153 -4.70 -28.29 4.43
CA LEU A 153 -5.35 -29.24 3.53
C LEU A 153 -4.85 -29.17 2.09
N ILE A 154 -4.37 -28.01 1.66
CA ILE A 154 -4.14 -27.71 0.25
C ILE A 154 -2.80 -26.99 0.09
N LYS A 155 -2.10 -27.37 -0.97
CA LYS A 155 -0.87 -26.72 -1.41
C LYS A 155 -0.95 -26.41 -2.91
N ILE A 156 -0.72 -25.17 -3.28
CA ILE A 156 -0.70 -24.67 -4.66
C ILE A 156 0.67 -24.08 -4.92
N GLU A 157 1.35 -24.54 -5.94
CA GLU A 157 2.74 -24.17 -6.22
C GLU A 157 2.92 -23.68 -7.65
N TYR A 158 3.74 -22.60 -7.78
CA TYR A 158 4.17 -22.04 -9.04
C TYR A 158 5.69 -21.87 -9.05
N SER A 159 6.33 -22.19 -10.19
CA SER A 159 7.65 -21.68 -10.52
C SER A 159 7.51 -20.34 -11.21
N LEU A 160 8.48 -19.45 -11.03
CA LEU A 160 8.46 -18.12 -11.63
C LEU A 160 9.42 -18.07 -12.81
N ARG A 161 8.88 -17.91 -14.02
CA ARG A 161 9.66 -17.72 -15.22
C ARG A 161 10.00 -16.25 -15.38
N SER A 162 11.28 -15.93 -15.46
CA SER A 162 11.76 -14.58 -15.74
C SER A 162 11.63 -14.25 -17.24
N GLU A 163 11.05 -13.10 -17.53
CA GLU A 163 10.96 -12.53 -18.88
C GLU A 163 11.58 -11.14 -18.88
N LYS A 164 12.59 -10.93 -19.75
CA LYS A 164 13.31 -9.66 -19.85
C LYS A 164 12.95 -8.94 -21.14
N PHE A 165 12.60 -7.68 -21.03
CA PHE A 165 12.33 -6.84 -22.21
C PHE A 165 12.88 -5.42 -22.01
N LYS A 166 13.13 -4.75 -23.15
CA LYS A 166 13.55 -3.34 -23.11
C LYS A 166 12.34 -2.42 -22.96
N ASN A 167 12.42 -1.53 -21.99
CA ASN A 167 11.48 -0.43 -21.80
C ASN A 167 12.28 0.89 -21.84
N GLY A 168 12.29 1.53 -22.99
CA GLY A 168 13.19 2.66 -23.26
C GLY A 168 14.66 2.26 -23.16
N VAL A 169 15.42 2.90 -22.26
CA VAL A 169 16.86 2.65 -22.05
C VAL A 169 17.15 1.58 -21.01
N ILE A 170 16.14 1.14 -20.25
CA ILE A 170 16.31 0.15 -19.19
C ILE A 170 15.82 -1.23 -19.63
N THR A 171 16.41 -2.29 -19.08
CA THR A 171 15.87 -3.64 -19.17
C THR A 171 15.00 -3.88 -17.94
N VAL A 172 13.74 -4.23 -18.19
CA VAL A 172 12.77 -4.62 -17.15
C VAL A 172 12.71 -6.14 -17.12
N GLU A 173 12.66 -6.69 -15.94
CA GLU A 173 12.47 -8.12 -15.68
C GLU A 173 11.10 -8.33 -15.04
N ASN A 174 10.25 -9.09 -15.71
CA ASN A 174 8.95 -9.52 -15.21
C ASN A 174 9.00 -11.01 -14.86
N PHE A 175 8.18 -11.40 -13.92
CA PHE A 175 8.00 -12.79 -13.55
C PHE A 175 6.60 -13.26 -13.91
N VAL A 176 6.52 -14.44 -14.50
CA VAL A 176 5.27 -15.09 -14.89
C VAL A 176 5.14 -16.39 -14.09
N PRO A 177 4.06 -16.58 -13.30
CA PRO A 177 3.83 -17.80 -12.57
C PRO A 177 3.47 -18.94 -13.53
N VAL A 178 4.15 -20.07 -13.37
CA VAL A 178 3.88 -21.32 -14.10
C VAL A 178 3.51 -22.39 -13.09
N SER A 179 2.28 -22.88 -13.16
CA SER A 179 1.78 -23.91 -12.22
C SER A 179 2.66 -25.16 -12.29
N VAL A 180 3.06 -25.67 -11.12
CA VAL A 180 3.79 -26.93 -10.95
C VAL A 180 2.97 -27.96 -10.16
N SER A 181 1.88 -27.54 -9.52
CA SER A 181 0.91 -28.43 -8.85
C SER A 181 -0.30 -28.68 -9.76
N ASP A 182 -1.06 -29.74 -9.48
CA ASP A 182 -2.33 -30.06 -10.15
C ASP A 182 -3.38 -28.97 -9.84
N GLU A 183 -3.41 -28.49 -8.60
CA GLU A 183 -4.24 -27.38 -8.17
C GLU A 183 -3.63 -26.05 -8.61
N LYS A 184 -4.47 -25.15 -9.14
CA LYS A 184 -4.08 -23.80 -9.53
C LYS A 184 -5.20 -22.81 -9.24
N LEU A 185 -4.85 -21.56 -9.10
CA LEU A 185 -5.82 -20.48 -8.93
C LEU A 185 -6.67 -20.29 -10.21
N ALA A 186 -7.84 -19.70 -10.04
CA ALA A 186 -8.73 -19.35 -11.14
C ALA A 186 -8.13 -18.19 -11.95
N PHE A 187 -8.41 -18.15 -13.24
CA PHE A 187 -8.02 -17.07 -14.17
C PHE A 187 -6.52 -16.74 -14.10
N ASP A 188 -6.19 -15.45 -13.98
CA ASP A 188 -4.86 -14.88 -13.81
C ASP A 188 -4.61 -14.36 -12.37
N HIS A 189 -5.34 -14.89 -11.38
CA HIS A 189 -5.22 -14.45 -9.98
C HIS A 189 -3.85 -14.75 -9.36
N ASP A 190 -3.14 -15.75 -9.86
CA ASP A 190 -1.73 -16.01 -9.51
C ASP A 190 -0.82 -14.83 -9.92
N GLN A 191 -1.01 -14.28 -11.11
CA GLN A 191 -0.29 -13.10 -11.57
C GLN A 191 -0.66 -11.85 -10.75
N ILE A 192 -1.94 -11.65 -10.43
CA ILE A 192 -2.39 -10.53 -9.58
C ILE A 192 -1.69 -10.59 -8.22
N ILE A 193 -1.65 -11.76 -7.59
CA ILE A 193 -1.01 -11.95 -6.28
C ILE A 193 0.50 -11.70 -6.40
N LEU A 194 1.15 -12.22 -7.43
CA LEU A 194 2.58 -11.99 -7.64
C LEU A 194 2.92 -10.51 -7.77
N GLU A 195 2.18 -9.76 -8.60
CA GLU A 195 2.33 -8.31 -8.75
C GLU A 195 2.14 -7.58 -7.41
N GLY A 196 1.13 -8.00 -6.64
CA GLY A 196 0.86 -7.46 -5.31
C GLY A 196 2.00 -7.69 -4.32
N LEU A 197 2.54 -8.90 -4.28
CA LEU A 197 3.67 -9.25 -3.40
C LEU A 197 4.94 -8.46 -3.76
N ILE A 198 5.23 -8.31 -5.04
CA ILE A 198 6.35 -7.49 -5.53
C ILE A 198 6.12 -6.02 -5.15
N ARG A 199 4.90 -5.50 -5.34
CA ARG A 199 4.52 -4.13 -4.99
C ARG A 199 4.69 -3.87 -3.50
N ILE A 200 4.18 -4.74 -2.63
CA ILE A 200 4.26 -4.58 -1.17
C ILE A 200 5.70 -4.65 -0.70
N ARG A 201 6.49 -5.60 -1.21
CA ARG A 201 7.91 -5.74 -0.91
C ARG A 201 8.67 -4.44 -1.20
N ASN A 202 8.45 -3.86 -2.36
CA ASN A 202 9.06 -2.60 -2.74
C ASN A 202 8.56 -1.44 -1.87
N LYS A 203 7.24 -1.33 -1.63
CA LYS A 203 6.65 -0.26 -0.80
C LYS A 203 7.10 -0.30 0.65
N ALA A 204 7.37 -1.47 1.22
CA ALA A 204 7.87 -1.60 2.59
C ALA A 204 9.21 -0.86 2.81
N GLU A 205 9.99 -0.68 1.74
CA GLU A 205 11.28 0.00 1.82
C GLU A 205 11.17 1.54 1.98
N TYR A 206 10.12 2.17 1.49
CA TYR A 206 10.01 3.64 1.44
C TYR A 206 8.68 4.22 1.95
N THR A 207 7.75 3.36 2.40
CA THR A 207 6.47 3.80 2.98
C THR A 207 6.20 3.18 4.34
N GLY A 208 5.15 3.68 5.02
CA GLY A 208 4.63 3.09 6.26
C GLY A 208 3.64 1.94 6.04
N ILE A 209 3.64 1.25 4.89
CA ILE A 209 2.63 0.22 4.57
C ILE A 209 2.56 -0.90 5.61
N MET A 210 3.67 -1.24 6.26
CA MET A 210 3.76 -2.25 7.31
C MET A 210 2.85 -1.96 8.52
N PHE A 211 2.53 -0.67 8.79
CA PHE A 211 1.66 -0.30 9.91
C PHE A 211 0.21 -0.72 9.71
N ASN A 212 -0.21 -1.05 8.48
CA ASN A 212 -1.53 -1.60 8.19
C ASN A 212 -1.64 -3.11 8.50
N LEU A 213 -0.53 -3.77 8.81
CA LEU A 213 -0.46 -5.20 9.14
C LEU A 213 -0.27 -5.46 10.64
N VAL A 214 -0.09 -4.41 11.44
CA VAL A 214 -0.01 -4.51 12.90
C VAL A 214 -1.25 -3.87 13.54
N PRO A 215 -1.67 -4.31 14.73
CA PRO A 215 -2.70 -3.64 15.50
C PRO A 215 -2.33 -2.17 15.77
N ARG A 216 -3.31 -1.37 16.17
CA ARG A 216 -3.10 0.04 16.52
C ARG A 216 -1.98 0.23 17.56
N GLU A 217 -1.80 -0.75 18.45
CA GLU A 217 -0.77 -0.79 19.46
C GLU A 217 0.07 -2.05 19.28
N PHE A 218 1.37 -1.88 19.16
CA PHE A 218 2.31 -2.94 18.81
C PHE A 218 3.66 -2.75 19.52
N THR A 219 4.49 -3.79 19.47
CA THR A 219 5.89 -3.71 19.91
C THR A 219 6.84 -3.57 18.72
N ILE A 220 8.01 -2.95 18.93
CA ILE A 220 9.02 -2.85 17.87
C ILE A 220 9.54 -4.22 17.41
N PRO A 221 9.75 -5.24 18.29
CA PRO A 221 10.08 -6.58 17.80
C PRO A 221 9.05 -7.19 16.84
N ASP A 222 7.76 -7.05 17.13
CA ASP A 222 6.70 -7.55 16.25
C ASP A 222 6.66 -6.79 14.93
N LEU A 223 6.76 -5.45 14.97
CA LEU A 223 6.82 -4.62 13.76
C LEU A 223 8.04 -4.95 12.89
N LEU A 224 9.21 -5.17 13.51
CA LEU A 224 10.42 -5.59 12.79
C LEU A 224 10.19 -6.92 12.08
N LYS A 225 9.57 -7.90 12.74
CA LYS A 225 9.26 -9.19 12.13
C LYS A 225 8.31 -9.05 10.96
N VAL A 226 7.27 -8.22 11.08
CA VAL A 226 6.36 -7.88 9.96
C VAL A 226 7.15 -7.27 8.79
N PHE A 227 8.06 -6.33 9.06
CA PHE A 227 8.89 -5.73 8.03
C PHE A 227 9.80 -6.73 7.33
N GLU A 228 10.43 -7.64 8.07
CA GLU A 228 11.29 -8.69 7.52
C GLU A 228 10.52 -9.65 6.61
N VAL A 229 9.32 -10.05 7.02
CA VAL A 229 8.45 -10.90 6.19
C VAL A 229 8.02 -10.16 4.91
N LEU A 230 7.64 -8.90 5.02
CA LEU A 230 7.24 -8.09 3.86
C LEU A 230 8.39 -7.87 2.87
N SER A 231 9.54 -7.46 3.39
CA SER A 231 10.70 -7.12 2.56
C SER A 231 11.44 -8.34 2.03
N GLY A 232 11.26 -9.50 2.68
CA GLY A 232 12.02 -10.72 2.40
C GLY A 232 13.49 -10.62 2.83
N LYS A 233 13.83 -9.71 3.75
CA LYS A 233 15.20 -9.44 4.20
C LYS A 233 15.27 -9.38 5.72
N GLU A 234 16.30 -9.96 6.29
CA GLU A 234 16.63 -9.73 7.70
C GLU A 234 17.23 -8.33 7.89
N VAL A 235 16.82 -7.63 8.92
CA VAL A 235 17.27 -6.27 9.20
C VAL A 235 17.72 -6.13 10.65
N HIS A 236 18.92 -5.55 10.82
CA HIS A 236 19.44 -5.32 12.17
C HIS A 236 18.53 -4.37 12.97
N PRO A 237 18.14 -4.70 14.21
CA PRO A 237 17.15 -3.93 14.98
C PRO A 237 17.49 -2.44 15.17
N LYS A 238 18.78 -2.08 15.21
CA LYS A 238 19.21 -0.68 15.28
C LYS A 238 18.86 0.08 14.00
N VAL A 239 19.17 -0.48 12.83
CA VAL A 239 18.87 0.12 11.52
C VAL A 239 17.36 0.29 11.35
N PHE A 240 16.59 -0.74 11.73
CA PHE A 240 15.15 -0.66 11.68
C PHE A 240 14.58 0.46 12.57
N ARG A 241 15.09 0.62 13.81
CA ARG A 241 14.66 1.71 14.69
C ARG A 241 14.95 3.09 14.10
N GLU A 242 16.10 3.26 13.45
CA GLU A 242 16.43 4.50 12.75
C GLU A 242 15.47 4.78 11.60
N LYS A 243 15.07 3.74 10.86
CA LYS A 243 14.08 3.84 9.77
C LYS A 243 12.69 4.33 10.23
N ILE A 244 12.23 3.88 11.39
CA ILE A 244 10.91 4.22 11.94
C ILE A 244 10.94 5.39 12.93
N ALA A 245 12.10 5.99 13.16
CA ALA A 245 12.26 7.10 14.09
C ALA A 245 11.35 8.28 13.73
N GLY A 246 10.68 8.86 14.72
CA GLY A 246 9.75 9.97 14.56
C GLY A 246 8.34 9.60 14.08
N GLN A 247 8.09 8.33 13.73
CA GLN A 247 6.77 7.85 13.31
C GLN A 247 5.99 7.19 14.45
N LEU A 248 6.60 7.02 15.60
CA LEU A 248 6.04 6.27 16.74
C LEU A 248 5.90 7.14 17.97
N VAL A 249 4.85 6.84 18.75
CA VAL A 249 4.66 7.35 20.11
C VAL A 249 4.66 6.19 21.09
N SER A 250 5.46 6.29 22.15
CA SER A 250 5.45 5.34 23.26
C SER A 250 4.18 5.52 24.10
N LEU A 251 3.60 4.42 24.58
CA LEU A 251 2.42 4.41 25.44
C LEU A 251 2.75 4.23 26.91
N ASP A 252 4.02 4.39 27.32
CA ASP A 252 4.52 4.26 28.69
C ASP A 252 4.13 2.95 29.39
N ARG A 253 3.94 1.89 28.62
CA ARG A 253 3.67 0.53 29.09
C ARG A 253 4.46 -0.50 28.27
N SER A 254 4.56 -1.69 28.80
CA SER A 254 5.21 -2.82 28.11
C SER A 254 4.28 -4.02 28.02
N GLN A 255 4.47 -4.83 27.00
CA GLN A 255 3.80 -6.11 26.82
C GLN A 255 4.79 -7.15 26.29
N ARG A 256 4.43 -8.43 26.41
CA ARG A 256 5.22 -9.51 25.80
C ARG A 256 4.95 -9.50 24.29
N PRO A 257 6.00 -9.37 23.45
CA PRO A 257 5.86 -9.46 22.00
C PRO A 257 5.52 -10.88 21.58
N ILE A 258 4.94 -11.04 20.38
CA ILE A 258 4.72 -12.35 19.74
C ILE A 258 6.09 -12.97 19.45
N VAL A 259 7.01 -12.18 18.87
CA VAL A 259 8.38 -12.60 18.61
C VAL A 259 9.29 -12.08 19.72
N GLY A 260 9.65 -12.93 20.66
CA GLY A 260 10.56 -12.58 21.74
C GLY A 260 10.15 -13.09 23.12
N ARG A 261 11.10 -13.08 24.05
CA ARG A 261 10.90 -13.64 25.39
C ARG A 261 10.71 -12.59 26.48
N LYS A 262 11.21 -11.37 26.26
CA LYS A 262 11.21 -10.29 27.26
C LYS A 262 10.11 -9.26 26.92
N PRO A 263 9.46 -8.65 27.93
CA PRO A 263 8.57 -7.54 27.71
C PRO A 263 9.26 -6.42 26.92
N ALA A 264 8.54 -5.81 25.98
CA ALA A 264 8.97 -4.70 25.15
C ALA A 264 7.99 -3.53 25.28
N ALA A 265 8.47 -2.32 25.11
CA ALA A 265 7.64 -1.12 25.14
C ALA A 265 6.61 -1.17 23.99
N VAL A 266 5.41 -0.65 24.30
CA VAL A 266 4.28 -0.57 23.35
C VAL A 266 4.29 0.79 22.69
N TYR A 267 4.04 0.78 21.39
CA TYR A 267 4.02 1.96 20.53
C TYR A 267 2.74 2.02 19.73
N ARG A 268 2.46 3.22 19.23
CA ARG A 268 1.42 3.51 18.24
C ARG A 268 2.05 4.28 17.09
N TYR A 269 1.63 3.97 15.86
CA TYR A 269 1.97 4.76 14.67
C TYR A 269 1.27 6.12 14.72
N VAL A 270 1.96 7.16 14.31
CA VAL A 270 1.43 8.52 14.16
C VAL A 270 1.67 8.97 12.72
N ASP A 271 0.60 9.14 11.97
CA ASP A 271 0.70 9.76 10.65
C ASP A 271 1.03 11.25 10.82
N LEU A 272 2.26 11.61 10.46
CA LEU A 272 2.74 12.98 10.55
C LEU A 272 2.03 13.95 9.57
N ASN A 273 1.28 13.42 8.61
CA ASN A 273 0.51 14.20 7.65
C ASN A 273 -0.92 14.49 8.12
N MET A 274 -1.40 13.77 9.13
CA MET A 274 -2.69 14.01 9.75
C MET A 274 -2.52 14.84 11.02
N ASP A 275 -3.45 15.75 11.31
CA ASP A 275 -3.43 16.70 12.45
C ASP A 275 -3.55 16.02 13.85
N GLU A 276 -3.26 14.72 13.92
CA GLU A 276 -3.24 13.92 15.16
C GLU A 276 -2.22 14.42 16.21
N ARG A 277 -1.33 15.32 15.82
CA ARG A 277 -0.39 16.01 16.74
C ARG A 277 -1.12 16.73 17.89
N LYS A 278 -2.38 17.08 17.72
CA LYS A 278 -3.20 17.73 18.77
C LYS A 278 -3.64 16.76 19.89
N LEU A 279 -3.57 15.44 19.67
CA LEU A 279 -4.10 14.44 20.60
C LEU A 279 -3.03 13.76 21.48
N VAL A 280 -1.76 13.91 21.15
CA VAL A 280 -0.66 13.31 21.92
C VAL A 280 0.14 14.42 22.55
N LYS A 281 0.14 14.51 23.90
CA LYS A 281 1.17 15.27 24.62
C LYS A 281 2.50 14.55 24.41
N VAL A 282 3.21 14.90 23.35
CA VAL A 282 4.60 14.49 23.17
C VAL A 282 5.39 15.19 24.25
N HIS A 283 5.94 14.47 25.20
CA HIS A 283 6.94 15.03 26.10
C HIS A 283 8.16 15.40 25.26
N LYS A 284 8.27 16.68 24.93
CA LYS A 284 9.38 17.21 24.17
C LYS A 284 10.66 17.04 24.98
N LYS A 285 11.65 16.41 24.38
CA LYS A 285 12.91 16.01 25.04
C LYS A 285 13.74 17.21 25.49
N TYR A 286 13.61 18.34 24.74
CA TYR A 286 14.38 19.56 24.99
C TYR A 286 13.44 20.76 25.10
N LYS A 287 13.76 21.71 25.99
CA LYS A 287 13.00 22.97 26.11
C LYS A 287 13.25 23.87 24.91
N ASN A 288 14.51 23.98 24.48
CA ASN A 288 14.89 24.84 23.35
C ASN A 288 15.81 24.09 22.38
N GLY A 289 15.62 24.30 21.10
CA GLY A 289 16.44 23.76 20.02
C GLY A 289 16.84 24.86 19.03
N VAL A 290 17.95 24.66 18.34
CA VAL A 290 18.45 25.57 17.31
C VAL A 290 18.83 24.78 16.06
N ILE A 291 18.31 25.20 14.92
CA ILE A 291 18.74 24.72 13.61
C ILE A 291 19.43 25.82 12.84
N LEU A 292 20.61 25.52 12.31
CA LEU A 292 21.31 26.38 11.36
C LEU A 292 21.16 25.83 9.94
N THR A 293 20.56 26.60 9.04
CA THR A 293 20.40 26.24 7.62
C THR A 293 20.71 27.40 6.70
N ARG A 294 21.10 27.13 5.47
CA ARG A 294 21.24 28.16 4.45
C ARG A 294 19.98 28.37 3.63
N ALA A 295 19.16 27.33 3.47
CA ALA A 295 17.93 27.32 2.65
C ALA A 295 18.14 27.93 1.24
N GLN A 296 19.12 27.39 0.47
CA GLN A 296 19.57 27.94 -0.84
C GLN A 296 19.58 26.88 -1.97
N PRO A 297 18.45 26.52 -2.56
CA PRO A 297 17.06 26.85 -2.18
C PRO A 297 16.58 26.05 -0.96
N PHE A 298 15.44 26.45 -0.42
CA PHE A 298 14.72 25.61 0.56
C PHE A 298 14.11 24.39 -0.18
N HIS A 299 14.26 23.21 0.36
CA HIS A 299 13.76 21.95 -0.23
C HIS A 299 13.29 20.98 0.86
N ASN A 300 12.66 19.87 0.46
CA ASN A 300 12.08 18.89 1.40
C ASN A 300 13.04 18.36 2.48
N GLY A 301 14.33 18.26 2.20
CA GLY A 301 15.34 17.89 3.20
C GLY A 301 15.45 18.93 4.34
N HIS A 302 15.40 20.23 4.04
CA HIS A 302 15.36 21.28 5.06
C HIS A 302 14.05 21.22 5.86
N LEU A 303 12.92 20.99 5.20
CA LEU A 303 11.63 20.85 5.83
C LEU A 303 11.62 19.67 6.82
N ASN A 304 12.09 18.51 6.41
CA ASN A 304 12.14 17.31 7.25
C ASN A 304 13.03 17.51 8.48
N MET A 305 14.21 18.14 8.31
CA MET A 305 15.10 18.48 9.42
C MET A 305 14.43 19.43 10.43
N ILE A 306 13.72 20.46 9.96
CA ILE A 306 12.99 21.38 10.82
C ILE A 306 11.84 20.69 11.52
N LYS A 307 11.05 19.85 10.82
CA LYS A 307 9.95 19.07 11.41
C LYS A 307 10.46 18.11 12.50
N GLN A 308 11.56 17.43 12.25
CA GLN A 308 12.16 16.52 13.22
C GLN A 308 12.60 17.28 14.50
N ALA A 309 13.36 18.37 14.34
CA ALA A 309 13.77 19.15 15.50
C ALA A 309 12.60 19.79 16.26
N ALA A 310 11.56 20.25 15.54
CA ALA A 310 10.33 20.76 16.16
C ALA A 310 9.56 19.69 16.94
N SER A 311 9.69 18.41 16.57
CA SER A 311 9.11 17.32 17.34
C SER A 311 9.84 17.05 18.65
N GLU A 312 11.11 17.40 18.75
CA GLU A 312 11.96 17.15 19.92
C GLU A 312 12.06 18.33 20.88
N CYS A 313 11.68 19.55 20.47
CA CYS A 313 11.83 20.77 21.26
C CYS A 313 10.50 21.48 21.52
N GLU A 314 10.37 22.13 22.72
CA GLU A 314 9.26 23.02 23.00
C GLU A 314 9.33 24.30 22.15
N ASN A 315 10.52 24.89 22.05
CA ASN A 315 10.83 26.06 21.27
C ASN A 315 11.95 25.73 20.28
N LEU A 316 11.75 26.03 18.99
CA LEU A 316 12.75 25.84 17.96
C LEU A 316 13.11 27.16 17.30
N LEU A 317 14.39 27.51 17.34
CA LEU A 317 14.95 28.64 16.61
C LEU A 317 15.56 28.17 15.28
N VAL A 318 15.06 28.65 14.16
CA VAL A 318 15.63 28.38 12.84
C VAL A 318 16.51 29.58 12.43
N VAL A 319 17.81 29.37 12.35
CA VAL A 319 18.79 30.37 11.95
C VAL A 319 19.14 30.19 10.47
N ILE A 320 18.89 31.22 9.65
CA ILE A 320 19.24 31.20 8.24
C ILE A 320 20.64 31.83 8.04
N GLY A 321 21.63 30.97 7.77
CA GLY A 321 23.00 31.38 7.55
C GLY A 321 23.22 32.18 6.25
N SER A 322 24.35 32.89 6.19
CA SER A 322 24.75 33.72 5.02
C SER A 322 23.69 34.79 4.63
N ALA A 323 23.08 35.42 5.64
CA ALA A 323 22.01 36.40 5.45
C ALA A 323 22.49 37.64 4.66
N ASN A 324 23.74 38.02 4.83
CA ASN A 324 24.39 39.16 4.17
C ASN A 324 24.95 38.84 2.77
N LYS A 325 24.73 37.62 2.25
CA LYS A 325 25.22 37.19 0.94
C LYS A 325 24.05 36.75 0.05
N SER A 326 23.90 37.44 -1.08
CA SER A 326 22.87 37.14 -2.10
C SER A 326 23.45 37.30 -3.51
N TYR A 327 22.75 36.78 -4.49
CA TYR A 327 23.12 36.85 -5.91
C TYR A 327 24.52 36.32 -6.25
N THR A 328 25.03 35.37 -5.47
CA THR A 328 26.31 34.69 -5.73
C THR A 328 26.05 33.25 -6.15
N LYS A 329 27.02 32.59 -6.80
CA LYS A 329 26.91 31.17 -7.19
C LYS A 329 26.57 30.24 -6.01
N ARG A 330 27.02 30.55 -4.77
CA ARG A 330 26.75 29.78 -3.55
C ARG A 330 25.51 30.24 -2.78
N ASN A 331 25.07 31.48 -2.99
CA ASN A 331 23.92 32.06 -2.32
C ASN A 331 23.08 32.82 -3.36
N PRO A 332 22.35 32.11 -4.25
CA PRO A 332 21.62 32.74 -5.34
C PRO A 332 20.41 33.55 -4.88
N PHE A 333 19.84 33.25 -3.72
CA PHE A 333 18.63 33.90 -3.23
C PHE A 333 18.88 34.86 -2.07
N PRO A 334 18.21 36.06 -2.06
CA PRO A 334 18.28 37.01 -0.95
C PRO A 334 17.61 36.45 0.31
N ILE A 335 17.97 37.03 1.46
CA ILE A 335 17.49 36.54 2.78
C ILE A 335 15.97 36.64 2.92
N GLU A 336 15.35 37.69 2.40
CA GLU A 336 13.90 37.95 2.48
C GLU A 336 13.12 36.82 1.77
N TYR A 337 13.62 36.40 0.61
CA TYR A 337 13.02 35.32 -0.16
C TYR A 337 13.15 33.95 0.60
N ARG A 338 14.32 33.64 1.14
CA ARG A 338 14.57 32.42 1.90
C ARG A 338 13.76 32.37 3.18
N LYS A 339 13.67 33.50 3.89
CA LYS A 339 12.86 33.64 5.10
C LYS A 339 11.38 33.37 4.79
N ARG A 340 10.83 33.95 3.74
CA ARG A 340 9.43 33.71 3.30
C ARG A 340 9.17 32.27 2.95
N LEU A 341 10.11 31.58 2.28
CA LEU A 341 9.97 30.16 1.98
C LEU A 341 9.92 29.28 3.25
N VAL A 342 10.73 29.60 4.25
CA VAL A 342 10.71 28.89 5.55
C VAL A 342 9.42 29.19 6.30
N GLU A 343 8.98 30.44 6.36
CA GLU A 343 7.76 30.87 7.04
C GLU A 343 6.49 30.25 6.43
N ASN A 344 6.38 30.23 5.09
CA ASN A 344 5.21 29.65 4.40
C ASN A 344 5.05 28.14 4.63
N VAL A 345 6.08 27.46 5.06
CA VAL A 345 6.07 26.00 5.27
C VAL A 345 5.89 25.67 6.76
N LEU A 346 6.08 26.65 7.65
CA LEU A 346 5.92 26.48 9.11
C LEU A 346 4.53 26.96 9.60
N GLN A 347 3.74 27.58 8.74
CA GLN A 347 2.33 27.89 8.97
C GLN A 347 1.46 26.67 8.68
#